data_e91f3ea2adc57ce1c00d4a0ef8890e28
#
_entry.id   e91f3ea2adc57ce1c00d4a0ef8890e28
#
_cell.length_a   1.000
_cell.length_b   1.000
_cell.length_c   1.000
_cell.angle_alpha   90.00
_cell.angle_beta   90.00
_cell.angle_gamma   90.00
#
_symmetry.space_group_name_H-M   'P 1'
#
loop_
_entity.id
_entity.type
_entity.pdbx_description
1 polymer ?
#
loop_
_entity_poly.entity_id
_entity_poly.type
_entity_poly.pdbx_seq_one_letter_code
_entity_poly.pdbx_strand_id
1 'polypeptide(L)'
;MTTAVVTGTRTPRRIAESPVQTRVITAEDIRRADANNVQDVLTHELPGLEFTQAMSGNVNLNFGGFAGQGVLVLVNGERLAGETMDNVDFERLNLSDVERIEIVRGAASALYGSNAAGGVINIITRQQIHRPYELRWEMRNGRHDESRQNLFFATGQGRITQLLTLSRTAADEYRLQNPGDVSRHTKYSLNRVPGGRTFQARERFVVRPDDHWTLSGNVGYYFRQRDFDPGERNRYRDFAGGVKADWNGHNGRRAEVGYRFDQYDKSDYYVVTGLDVRDYSNVQHTVRALYSTAPLPLWAEGHTLELTGGGDLARDYLLTYQFRGDAHRQFTADGYVQADFHLGAQWEAVATARYDYFSVGHHGRPTTKLTARYRNGAWTLRASYGQGFRAPTLKEKYMNFFLNDIFIIRGHEQLRPEVSHNWHVSADWSKGGTEVSSSVSYNRVLDRITTAEPTTERDGLSGLPFVDYINVPRLTVWNAQLCVNHRRRLGSGTLSGTFQYAFTHEQAPTVGTLTPYMPARPHSATARLAYDRRFSPQYAVGVQLSSRFLSALSGREYNSATGASRTLHYPAYALLRLALTQQMGTAVRLNLTADNLLNYRPHIYYYNAPLTDGLNLSVGMTLDLDRLF
;
A
#
# COMPACT_ATOMS: atom_id res chain seq x y z
N MET A 1 20.46 1.88 -15.00
CA MET A 1 19.62 0.69 -15.26
C MET A 1 18.20 1.17 -15.48
N THR A 2 17.60 0.78 -16.58
CA THR A 2 16.21 1.18 -16.89
C THR A 2 15.27 0.23 -16.14
N THR A 3 14.71 0.68 -15.04
CA THR A 3 13.75 -0.09 -14.24
C THR A 3 12.49 -0.37 -15.07
N ALA A 4 12.13 -1.64 -15.20
CA ALA A 4 10.87 -2.04 -15.82
C ALA A 4 9.73 -1.95 -14.79
N VAL A 5 8.59 -1.42 -15.19
CA VAL A 5 7.35 -1.33 -14.40
C VAL A 5 6.22 -2.11 -15.05
N VAL A 6 5.33 -2.65 -14.26
CA VAL A 6 4.19 -3.49 -14.72
C VAL A 6 2.84 -2.88 -14.34
N THR A 7 2.79 -2.13 -13.25
CA THR A 7 1.53 -1.72 -12.62
C THR A 7 0.68 -0.79 -13.50
N GLY A 8 1.32 0.00 -14.36
CA GLY A 8 0.61 0.95 -15.23
C GLY A 8 -0.19 0.32 -16.37
N THR A 9 0.22 -0.86 -16.87
CA THR A 9 -0.31 -1.48 -18.10
C THR A 9 -0.49 -2.99 -18.01
N ARG A 10 -0.21 -3.62 -16.87
CA ARG A 10 -0.11 -5.10 -16.69
C ARG A 10 0.92 -5.79 -17.61
N THR A 11 1.64 -5.03 -18.42
CA THR A 11 2.75 -5.51 -19.25
C THR A 11 4.05 -4.84 -18.83
N PRO A 12 5.20 -5.56 -18.83
CA PRO A 12 6.49 -4.98 -18.43
C PRO A 12 6.91 -3.88 -19.42
N ARG A 13 7.20 -2.69 -18.89
CA ARG A 13 7.66 -1.54 -19.69
C ARG A 13 8.73 -0.76 -18.94
N ARG A 14 9.62 -0.11 -19.66
CA ARG A 14 10.54 0.84 -19.04
C ARG A 14 9.75 2.04 -18.48
N ILE A 15 10.14 2.56 -17.32
CA ILE A 15 9.48 3.72 -16.69
C ILE A 15 9.27 4.87 -17.66
N ALA A 16 10.30 5.22 -18.45
CA ALA A 16 10.25 6.32 -19.42
C ALA A 16 9.30 6.03 -20.60
N GLU A 17 8.99 4.78 -20.84
CA GLU A 17 8.09 4.30 -21.91
C GLU A 17 6.69 4.01 -21.38
N SER A 18 6.46 4.06 -20.08
CA SER A 18 5.13 3.85 -19.50
C SER A 18 4.18 4.98 -19.87
N PRO A 19 3.01 4.67 -20.47
CA PRO A 19 1.99 5.67 -20.77
C PRO A 19 1.30 6.20 -19.51
N VAL A 20 1.41 5.47 -18.40
CA VAL A 20 0.89 5.88 -17.08
C VAL A 20 2.04 6.34 -16.20
N GLN A 21 1.89 7.53 -15.59
CA GLN A 21 2.88 8.00 -14.62
C GLN A 21 2.96 7.03 -13.44
N THR A 22 4.12 6.38 -13.29
CA THR A 22 4.39 5.41 -12.24
C THR A 22 5.56 5.89 -11.41
N ARG A 23 5.36 6.03 -10.11
CA ARG A 23 6.44 6.24 -9.13
C ARG A 23 7.02 4.88 -8.76
N VAL A 24 8.35 4.81 -8.72
CA VAL A 24 9.06 3.61 -8.26
C VAL A 24 9.95 3.98 -7.08
N ILE A 25 9.82 3.20 -6.00
CA ILE A 25 10.74 3.20 -4.87
C ILE A 25 11.59 1.94 -5.03
N THR A 26 12.89 2.11 -5.24
CA THR A 26 13.80 0.99 -5.51
C THR A 26 14.27 0.31 -4.22
N ALA A 27 14.80 -0.91 -4.34
CA ALA A 27 15.45 -1.59 -3.21
C ALA A 27 16.61 -0.75 -2.62
N GLU A 28 17.27 0.07 -3.42
CA GLU A 28 18.31 0.99 -2.93
C GLU A 28 17.72 2.11 -2.09
N ASP A 29 16.60 2.73 -2.53
CA ASP A 29 15.88 3.73 -1.73
C ASP A 29 15.41 3.16 -0.40
N ILE A 30 14.85 1.94 -0.40
CA ILE A 30 14.41 1.22 0.80
C ILE A 30 15.58 0.99 1.76
N ARG A 31 16.70 0.51 1.25
CA ARG A 31 17.90 0.27 2.08
C ARG A 31 18.50 1.55 2.66
N ARG A 32 18.50 2.65 1.89
CA ARG A 32 19.00 3.96 2.36
C ARG A 32 18.10 4.59 3.40
N ALA A 33 16.79 4.40 3.25
CA ALA A 33 15.83 4.89 4.22
C ALA A 33 15.94 4.17 5.59
N ASP A 34 16.56 3.00 5.65
CA ASP A 34 16.61 2.13 6.84
C ASP A 34 15.24 1.97 7.49
N ALA A 35 14.23 1.78 6.65
CA ALA A 35 12.83 1.75 7.06
C ALA A 35 12.48 0.44 7.79
N ASN A 36 11.54 0.51 8.73
CA ASN A 36 11.12 -0.63 9.53
C ASN A 36 10.24 -1.61 8.76
N ASN A 37 9.30 -1.09 8.00
CA ASN A 37 8.32 -1.86 7.23
C ASN A 37 7.87 -1.06 6.00
N VAL A 38 6.98 -1.63 5.21
CA VAL A 38 6.44 -0.98 4.00
C VAL A 38 5.71 0.32 4.33
N GLN A 39 4.99 0.38 5.45
CA GLN A 39 4.30 1.59 5.90
C GLN A 39 5.30 2.74 6.13
N ASP A 40 6.43 2.46 6.78
CA ASP A 40 7.49 3.44 7.05
C ASP A 40 8.11 3.96 5.73
N VAL A 41 8.42 3.05 4.79
CA VAL A 41 8.88 3.43 3.44
C VAL A 41 7.90 4.36 2.74
N LEU A 42 6.63 3.95 2.67
CA LEU A 42 5.60 4.74 1.99
C LEU A 42 5.41 6.11 2.66
N THR A 43 5.49 6.15 3.99
CA THR A 43 5.39 7.38 4.79
C THR A 43 6.48 8.39 4.44
N HIS A 44 7.71 7.93 4.30
CA HIS A 44 8.86 8.80 4.04
C HIS A 44 9.05 9.14 2.56
N GLU A 45 8.60 8.28 1.66
CA GLU A 45 8.84 8.43 0.22
C GLU A 45 7.67 9.04 -0.56
N LEU A 46 6.45 9.11 0.02
CA LEU A 46 5.26 9.55 -0.70
C LEU A 46 4.54 10.70 0.03
N PRO A 47 4.66 11.94 -0.44
CA PRO A 47 3.76 12.99 0.03
C PRO A 47 2.32 12.73 -0.44
N GLY A 48 1.34 13.19 0.35
CA GLY A 48 -0.09 12.93 0.12
C GLY A 48 -0.54 11.52 0.46
N LEU A 49 0.35 10.68 1.02
CA LEU A 49 0.00 9.41 1.62
C LEU A 49 0.11 9.56 3.15
N GLU A 50 -0.95 9.22 3.84
CA GLU A 50 -1.04 9.31 5.30
C GLU A 50 -1.52 8.00 5.88
N PHE A 51 -0.90 7.62 7.00
CA PHE A 51 -1.39 6.54 7.85
C PHE A 51 -1.95 7.13 9.12
N THR A 52 -3.17 6.75 9.42
CA THR A 52 -3.86 7.13 10.64
C THR A 52 -4.16 5.89 11.44
N GLN A 53 -4.31 6.03 12.75
CA GLN A 53 -4.57 4.89 13.60
C GLN A 53 -6.04 4.86 14.03
N ALA A 54 -6.70 3.74 13.78
CA ALA A 54 -8.04 3.49 14.30
C ALA A 54 -7.99 3.16 15.81
N MET A 55 -9.12 3.28 16.50
CA MET A 55 -9.26 2.91 17.92
C MET A 55 -8.87 1.46 18.21
N SER A 56 -9.05 0.57 17.24
CA SER A 56 -8.62 -0.84 17.30
C SER A 56 -7.10 -1.02 17.20
N GLY A 57 -6.33 0.06 17.06
CA GLY A 57 -4.89 0.01 16.80
C GLY A 57 -4.52 -0.44 15.38
N ASN A 58 -5.49 -0.64 14.50
CA ASN A 58 -5.24 -0.90 13.09
C ASN A 58 -4.92 0.40 12.35
N VAL A 59 -4.17 0.28 11.28
CA VAL A 59 -3.70 1.42 10.51
C VAL A 59 -4.64 1.66 9.34
N ASN A 60 -5.12 2.89 9.21
CA ASN A 60 -5.90 3.34 8.07
C ASN A 60 -5.02 4.10 7.08
N LEU A 61 -5.14 3.78 5.80
CA LEU A 61 -4.45 4.46 4.72
C LEU A 61 -5.35 5.55 4.13
N ASN A 62 -4.81 6.76 3.98
CA ASN A 62 -5.36 7.80 3.12
C ASN A 62 -4.32 8.13 2.05
N PHE A 63 -4.71 8.07 0.80
CA PHE A 63 -3.84 8.37 -0.33
C PHE A 63 -4.49 9.40 -1.26
N GLY A 64 -4.09 10.66 -1.11
CA GLY A 64 -4.61 11.76 -1.92
C GLY A 64 -6.13 11.93 -1.82
N GLY A 65 -6.72 11.79 -0.62
CA GLY A 65 -8.15 11.91 -0.37
C GLY A 65 -8.96 10.62 -0.55
N PHE A 66 -8.31 9.51 -0.89
CA PHE A 66 -8.95 8.20 -0.93
C PHE A 66 -8.56 7.38 0.30
N ALA A 67 -9.55 7.01 1.10
CA ALA A 67 -9.36 6.11 2.24
C ALA A 67 -9.09 4.66 1.77
N GLY A 68 -8.64 3.81 2.68
CA GLY A 68 -8.12 2.48 2.44
C GLY A 68 -8.81 1.63 1.37
N GLN A 69 -10.15 1.57 1.39
CA GLN A 69 -10.95 0.84 0.39
C GLN A 69 -10.89 1.44 -1.02
N GLY A 70 -10.44 2.68 -1.19
CA GLY A 70 -10.26 3.32 -2.50
C GLY A 70 -8.86 3.11 -3.10
N VAL A 71 -7.92 2.51 -2.36
CA VAL A 71 -6.53 2.29 -2.76
C VAL A 71 -6.22 0.80 -2.73
N LEU A 72 -5.78 0.27 -3.85
CA LEU A 72 -5.48 -1.15 -3.98
C LEU A 72 -4.01 -1.44 -3.65
N VAL A 73 -3.78 -2.31 -2.67
CA VAL A 73 -2.44 -2.81 -2.32
C VAL A 73 -2.27 -4.22 -2.89
N LEU A 74 -1.17 -4.42 -3.62
CA LEU A 74 -0.85 -5.67 -4.30
C LEU A 74 0.54 -6.17 -3.90
N VAL A 75 0.73 -7.47 -3.95
CA VAL A 75 2.06 -8.12 -3.92
C VAL A 75 2.22 -8.91 -5.22
N ASN A 76 3.18 -8.52 -6.05
CA ASN A 76 3.41 -9.10 -7.38
C ASN A 76 2.18 -9.06 -8.31
N GLY A 77 1.34 -8.03 -8.19
CA GLY A 77 0.11 -7.88 -8.95
C GLY A 77 -1.10 -8.61 -8.37
N GLU A 78 -0.95 -9.30 -7.24
CA GLU A 78 -2.01 -10.07 -6.59
C GLU A 78 -2.58 -9.34 -5.38
N ARG A 79 -3.92 -9.38 -5.21
CA ARG A 79 -4.62 -8.82 -4.04
C ARG A 79 -4.31 -9.62 -2.79
N LEU A 80 -4.39 -8.97 -1.64
CA LEU A 80 -4.28 -9.60 -0.32
C LEU A 80 -5.67 -9.79 0.29
N ALA A 81 -5.92 -10.95 0.91
CA ALA A 81 -7.09 -11.18 1.74
C ALA A 81 -6.98 -10.45 3.09
N GLY A 82 -8.07 -10.35 3.84
CA GLY A 82 -8.04 -9.91 5.22
C GLY A 82 -7.96 -8.41 5.41
N GLU A 83 -8.85 -7.68 4.77
CA GLU A 83 -9.08 -6.27 5.09
C GLU A 83 -9.80 -6.16 6.44
N THR A 84 -9.03 -6.00 7.50
CA THR A 84 -9.57 -5.72 8.83
C THR A 84 -9.81 -4.22 9.00
N MET A 85 -11.02 -3.82 9.38
CA MET A 85 -11.38 -2.39 9.56
C MET A 85 -11.09 -1.53 8.31
N ASP A 86 -11.39 -2.07 7.13
CA ASP A 86 -11.29 -1.43 5.83
C ASP A 86 -9.86 -1.18 5.30
N ASN A 87 -8.85 -1.85 5.86
CA ASN A 87 -7.47 -1.74 5.40
C ASN A 87 -6.72 -3.06 5.41
N VAL A 88 -5.69 -3.13 4.58
CA VAL A 88 -4.73 -4.23 4.58
C VAL A 88 -3.85 -4.15 5.83
N ASP A 89 -3.53 -5.29 6.41
CA ASP A 89 -2.52 -5.38 7.47
C ASP A 89 -1.10 -5.20 6.87
N PHE A 90 -0.55 -3.98 7.00
CA PHE A 90 0.77 -3.64 6.46
C PHE A 90 1.92 -4.37 7.16
N GLU A 91 1.71 -4.93 8.35
CA GLU A 91 2.72 -5.73 9.04
C GLU A 91 2.99 -7.08 8.34
N ARG A 92 2.10 -7.52 7.44
CA ARG A 92 2.30 -8.69 6.56
C ARG A 92 3.34 -8.45 5.48
N LEU A 93 3.72 -7.20 5.23
CA LEU A 93 4.54 -6.78 4.11
C LEU A 93 5.99 -6.61 4.55
N ASN A 94 6.80 -7.65 4.34
CA ASN A 94 8.22 -7.62 4.66
C ASN A 94 9.02 -6.89 3.57
N LEU A 95 10.05 -6.16 3.96
CA LEU A 95 10.95 -5.43 3.06
C LEU A 95 12.16 -6.24 2.57
N SER A 96 12.52 -7.34 3.22
CA SER A 96 13.78 -8.05 3.00
C SER A 96 13.92 -8.67 1.60
N ASP A 97 12.79 -9.04 0.98
CA ASP A 97 12.72 -9.60 -0.37
C ASP A 97 12.14 -8.61 -1.41
N VAL A 98 11.86 -7.36 -1.01
CA VAL A 98 11.31 -6.36 -1.93
C VAL A 98 12.36 -5.90 -2.92
N GLU A 99 12.06 -6.03 -4.21
CA GLU A 99 12.86 -5.49 -5.30
C GLU A 99 12.56 -4.01 -5.55
N ARG A 100 11.26 -3.66 -5.54
CA ARG A 100 10.75 -2.31 -5.71
C ARG A 100 9.28 -2.19 -5.31
N ILE A 101 8.83 -0.96 -5.06
CA ILE A 101 7.41 -0.64 -4.89
C ILE A 101 7.00 0.26 -6.05
N GLU A 102 5.98 -0.14 -6.80
CA GLU A 102 5.41 0.62 -7.90
C GLU A 102 4.10 1.27 -7.46
N ILE A 103 3.98 2.58 -7.67
CA ILE A 103 2.82 3.36 -7.28
C ILE A 103 2.23 4.04 -8.50
N VAL A 104 0.96 3.74 -8.78
CA VAL A 104 0.15 4.40 -9.80
C VAL A 104 -0.95 5.19 -9.10
N ARG A 105 -1.08 6.47 -9.42
CA ARG A 105 -2.11 7.35 -8.87
C ARG A 105 -3.28 7.49 -9.83
N GLY A 106 -4.47 7.77 -9.27
CA GLY A 106 -5.71 7.91 -10.02
C GLY A 106 -6.35 6.58 -10.41
N ALA A 107 -7.44 6.65 -11.16
CA ALA A 107 -8.24 5.48 -11.48
C ALA A 107 -7.47 4.40 -12.25
N ALA A 108 -7.38 3.22 -11.68
CA ALA A 108 -6.78 2.03 -12.27
C ALA A 108 -7.77 0.85 -12.32
N SER A 109 -9.06 1.10 -12.06
CA SER A 109 -10.08 0.03 -12.00
C SER A 109 -10.27 -0.68 -13.34
N ALA A 110 -10.04 -0.01 -14.47
CA ALA A 110 -10.08 -0.66 -15.78
C ALA A 110 -9.01 -1.77 -15.96
N LEU A 111 -7.95 -1.76 -15.14
CA LEU A 111 -6.93 -2.81 -15.12
C LEU A 111 -7.10 -3.77 -13.94
N TYR A 112 -7.41 -3.23 -12.76
CA TYR A 112 -7.35 -3.97 -11.51
C TYR A 112 -8.71 -4.22 -10.84
N GLY A 113 -9.82 -3.69 -11.44
CA GLY A 113 -11.17 -3.85 -10.93
C GLY A 113 -11.48 -2.96 -9.73
N SER A 114 -12.36 -3.42 -8.85
CA SER A 114 -12.82 -2.70 -7.66
C SER A 114 -11.65 -2.26 -6.74
N ASN A 115 -11.86 -1.19 -5.97
CA ASN A 115 -10.93 -0.64 -4.97
C ASN A 115 -9.68 0.07 -5.54
N ALA A 116 -9.60 0.30 -6.85
CA ALA A 116 -8.49 1.00 -7.50
C ALA A 116 -8.88 2.40 -8.01
N ALA A 117 -9.81 3.08 -7.34
CA ALA A 117 -10.28 4.42 -7.73
C ALA A 117 -9.27 5.53 -7.42
N GLY A 118 -8.57 5.44 -6.29
CA GLY A 118 -7.54 6.39 -5.84
C GLY A 118 -6.13 6.05 -6.31
N GLY A 119 -5.88 4.78 -6.62
CA GLY A 119 -4.58 4.31 -7.08
C GLY A 119 -4.25 2.88 -6.72
N VAL A 120 -3.04 2.46 -7.08
CA VAL A 120 -2.51 1.13 -6.81
C VAL A 120 -1.10 1.26 -6.25
N ILE A 121 -0.83 0.51 -5.19
CA ILE A 121 0.49 0.31 -4.60
C ILE A 121 0.85 -1.16 -4.80
N ASN A 122 1.83 -1.46 -5.63
CA ASN A 122 2.23 -2.82 -5.96
C ASN A 122 3.66 -3.10 -5.47
N ILE A 123 3.78 -4.04 -4.56
CA ILE A 123 5.05 -4.46 -3.98
C ILE A 123 5.59 -5.60 -4.81
N ILE A 124 6.68 -5.35 -5.53
CA ILE A 124 7.34 -6.34 -6.37
C ILE A 124 8.47 -6.98 -5.57
N THR A 125 8.41 -8.29 -5.40
CA THR A 125 9.44 -9.06 -4.71
C THR A 125 10.46 -9.65 -5.69
N ARG A 126 11.65 -9.95 -5.20
CA ARG A 126 12.74 -10.52 -6.01
C ARG A 126 12.33 -11.86 -6.61
N GLN A 127 12.66 -12.04 -7.89
CA GLN A 127 12.37 -13.27 -8.66
C GLN A 127 13.62 -13.90 -9.23
N GLN A 128 14.74 -13.21 -9.17
CA GLN A 128 16.01 -13.66 -9.74
C GLN A 128 17.14 -13.42 -8.76
N ILE A 129 18.13 -14.26 -8.86
CA ILE A 129 19.41 -14.13 -8.17
C ILE A 129 20.52 -14.04 -9.22
N HIS A 130 21.61 -13.38 -8.87
CA HIS A 130 22.73 -13.16 -9.77
C HIS A 130 23.94 -14.01 -9.43
N ARG A 131 23.84 -14.80 -8.37
CA ARG A 131 24.89 -15.70 -7.87
C ARG A 131 24.31 -17.08 -7.62
N PRO A 132 25.14 -18.14 -7.61
CA PRO A 132 24.65 -19.50 -7.36
C PRO A 132 23.89 -19.65 -6.04
N TYR A 133 24.28 -18.90 -5.02
CA TYR A 133 23.56 -18.77 -3.76
C TYR A 133 23.78 -17.38 -3.17
N GLU A 134 22.82 -16.94 -2.37
CA GLU A 134 22.86 -15.72 -1.55
C GLU A 134 22.35 -16.07 -0.16
N LEU A 135 23.08 -15.65 0.87
CA LEU A 135 22.68 -15.81 2.27
C LEU A 135 22.90 -14.48 2.98
N ARG A 136 21.79 -13.84 3.40
CA ARG A 136 21.84 -12.55 4.08
C ARG A 136 21.12 -12.63 5.39
N TRP A 137 21.75 -12.09 6.42
CA TRP A 137 21.13 -11.85 7.72
C TRP A 137 21.11 -10.36 8.01
N GLU A 138 19.92 -9.88 8.42
CA GLU A 138 19.71 -8.50 8.80
C GLU A 138 19.16 -8.45 10.22
N MET A 139 19.72 -7.55 11.04
CA MET A 139 19.20 -7.25 12.36
C MET A 139 19.09 -5.75 12.55
N ARG A 140 18.09 -5.31 13.31
CA ARG A 140 17.90 -3.92 13.73
C ARG A 140 17.31 -3.92 15.13
N ASN A 141 17.86 -3.04 15.96
CA ASN A 141 17.34 -2.78 17.29
C ASN A 141 17.09 -1.29 17.45
N GLY A 142 15.99 -0.95 18.10
CA GLY A 142 15.55 0.41 18.36
C GLY A 142 15.08 0.62 19.78
N ARG A 143 14.40 1.73 20.01
CA ARG A 143 13.79 2.06 21.29
C ARG A 143 12.62 1.13 21.57
N HIS A 144 12.23 0.98 22.86
CA HIS A 144 11.16 0.09 23.34
C HIS A 144 11.41 -1.39 23.01
N ASP A 145 12.66 -1.82 23.12
CA ASP A 145 13.12 -3.18 22.79
C ASP A 145 12.66 -3.63 21.39
N GLU A 146 12.44 -2.65 20.48
CA GLU A 146 12.18 -2.95 19.09
C GLU A 146 13.34 -3.76 18.53
N SER A 147 13.04 -4.96 18.08
CA SER A 147 14.00 -5.83 17.40
C SER A 147 13.41 -6.40 16.13
N ARG A 148 14.18 -6.35 15.03
CA ARG A 148 13.85 -6.97 13.75
C ARG A 148 15.00 -7.85 13.31
N GLN A 149 14.68 -9.05 12.89
CA GLN A 149 15.62 -10.01 12.34
C GLN A 149 15.05 -10.60 11.06
N ASN A 150 15.83 -10.56 9.99
CA ASN A 150 15.48 -11.15 8.70
C ASN A 150 16.60 -12.09 8.27
N LEU A 151 16.23 -13.25 7.78
CA LEU A 151 17.11 -14.17 7.08
C LEU A 151 16.59 -14.34 5.66
N PHE A 152 17.43 -14.04 4.68
CA PHE A 152 17.17 -14.27 3.28
C PHE A 152 18.15 -15.29 2.75
N PHE A 153 17.64 -16.39 2.24
CA PHE A 153 18.41 -17.40 1.54
C PHE A 153 17.88 -17.56 0.12
N ALA A 154 18.76 -17.62 -0.84
CA ALA A 154 18.37 -17.91 -2.21
C ALA A 154 19.44 -18.77 -2.89
N THR A 155 19.01 -19.71 -3.73
CA THR A 155 19.88 -20.54 -4.53
C THR A 155 19.35 -20.67 -5.95
N GLY A 156 20.26 -20.75 -6.92
CA GLY A 156 19.93 -20.93 -8.34
C GLY A 156 20.90 -21.89 -8.98
N GLN A 157 20.39 -23.05 -9.39
CA GLN A 157 21.15 -24.04 -10.16
C GLN A 157 20.43 -24.31 -11.48
N GLY A 158 21.12 -23.98 -12.59
CA GLY A 158 20.58 -24.18 -13.93
C GLY A 158 19.23 -23.44 -14.11
N ARG A 159 18.15 -24.22 -14.22
CA ARG A 159 16.80 -23.73 -14.51
C ARG A 159 15.91 -23.52 -13.27
N ILE A 160 16.42 -23.78 -12.09
CA ILE A 160 15.67 -23.72 -10.83
C ILE A 160 16.24 -22.61 -9.96
N THR A 161 15.36 -21.75 -9.44
CA THR A 161 15.68 -20.75 -8.43
C THR A 161 14.74 -20.92 -7.24
N GLN A 162 15.31 -20.92 -6.03
CA GLN A 162 14.61 -21.00 -4.77
C GLN A 162 14.96 -19.78 -3.92
N LEU A 163 13.95 -19.19 -3.27
CA LEU A 163 14.12 -18.05 -2.38
C LEU A 163 13.32 -18.27 -1.10
N LEU A 164 14.00 -18.27 0.04
CA LEU A 164 13.41 -18.34 1.37
C LEU A 164 13.66 -17.05 2.12
N THR A 165 12.59 -16.53 2.73
CA THR A 165 12.65 -15.36 3.61
C THR A 165 12.03 -15.72 4.96
N LEU A 166 12.79 -15.53 6.03
CA LEU A 166 12.30 -15.63 7.40
C LEU A 166 12.43 -14.27 8.06
N SER A 167 11.39 -13.84 8.78
CA SER A 167 11.39 -12.55 9.48
C SER A 167 10.76 -12.70 10.86
N ARG A 168 11.36 -12.01 11.83
CA ARG A 168 10.82 -11.84 13.16
C ARG A 168 10.93 -10.37 13.55
N THR A 169 9.83 -9.79 14.05
CA THR A 169 9.86 -8.48 14.72
C THR A 169 9.26 -8.61 16.11
N ALA A 170 9.74 -7.79 17.03
CA ALA A 170 9.15 -7.65 18.36
C ALA A 170 9.36 -6.20 18.82
N ALA A 171 8.44 -5.69 19.62
CA ALA A 171 8.56 -4.42 20.31
C ALA A 171 7.76 -4.49 21.62
N ASP A 172 8.26 -3.82 22.64
CA ASP A 172 7.56 -3.69 23.89
C ASP A 172 6.53 -2.57 23.85
N GLU A 173 5.59 -2.63 24.77
CA GLU A 173 4.61 -1.58 24.99
C GLU A 173 5.27 -0.28 25.41
N TYR A 174 4.76 0.83 24.92
CA TYR A 174 5.14 2.15 25.44
C TYR A 174 3.94 3.09 25.58
N ARG A 175 4.13 4.14 26.39
CA ARG A 175 3.10 5.15 26.60
C ARG A 175 3.50 6.45 25.95
N LEU A 176 2.55 7.03 25.24
CA LEU A 176 2.66 8.37 24.68
C LEU A 176 2.52 9.39 25.81
N GLN A 177 3.43 10.34 25.90
CA GLN A 177 3.40 11.41 26.91
C GLN A 177 2.39 12.47 26.49
N ASN A 178 1.63 13.00 27.45
CA ASN A 178 0.52 13.92 27.28
C ASN A 178 -0.65 13.34 26.50
N PRO A 179 -1.45 12.48 27.12
CA PRO A 179 -2.76 12.19 26.58
C PRO A 179 -3.57 13.49 26.63
N GLY A 180 -3.68 14.18 25.50
CA GLY A 180 -4.70 15.23 25.37
C GLY A 180 -6.02 14.64 25.80
N ASP A 181 -6.92 15.45 26.29
CA ASP A 181 -8.27 15.21 26.81
C ASP A 181 -8.90 13.85 26.39
N VAL A 182 -8.35 12.75 26.94
CA VAL A 182 -8.85 11.40 26.70
C VAL A 182 -10.05 11.22 27.60
N SER A 183 -11.21 11.08 27.03
CA SER A 183 -12.41 10.73 27.77
C SER A 183 -12.12 9.49 28.63
N ARG A 184 -12.28 9.61 29.95
CA ARG A 184 -12.01 8.54 30.92
C ARG A 184 -12.91 7.30 30.74
N HIS A 185 -13.74 7.30 29.72
CA HIS A 185 -14.80 6.33 29.49
C HIS A 185 -14.52 5.32 28.39
N THR A 186 -13.37 5.37 27.70
CA THR A 186 -13.02 4.38 26.71
C THR A 186 -12.19 3.25 27.30
N LYS A 187 -12.60 2.01 27.08
CA LYS A 187 -11.90 0.78 27.45
C LYS A 187 -10.48 0.73 26.85
N TYR A 188 -10.21 1.53 25.83
CA TYR A 188 -8.94 1.64 25.14
C TYR A 188 -8.22 2.93 25.52
N SER A 189 -7.08 2.79 26.18
CA SER A 189 -6.21 3.92 26.51
C SER A 189 -5.48 4.39 25.25
N LEU A 190 -5.88 5.53 24.70
CA LEU A 190 -5.28 6.11 23.48
C LEU A 190 -3.83 6.62 23.68
N ASN A 191 -3.31 6.58 24.90
CA ASN A 191 -1.93 6.94 25.19
C ASN A 191 -0.99 5.72 25.25
N ARG A 192 -1.50 4.51 24.98
CA ARG A 192 -0.75 3.27 25.03
C ARG A 192 -0.58 2.71 23.61
N VAL A 193 0.66 2.51 23.18
CA VAL A 193 0.99 1.74 21.99
C VAL A 193 1.27 0.31 22.45
N PRO A 194 0.45 -0.67 22.04
CA PRO A 194 0.61 -2.03 22.51
C PRO A 194 1.89 -2.64 21.96
N GLY A 195 2.56 -3.41 22.79
CA GLY A 195 3.65 -4.28 22.38
C GLY A 195 3.15 -5.41 21.49
N GLY A 196 4.07 -6.11 20.88
CA GLY A 196 3.71 -7.25 20.05
C GLY A 196 4.89 -7.90 19.36
N ARG A 197 4.58 -8.95 18.64
CA ARG A 197 5.55 -9.70 17.86
C ARG A 197 4.95 -10.22 16.56
N THR A 198 5.78 -10.25 15.52
CA THR A 198 5.42 -10.90 14.26
C THR A 198 6.43 -11.97 13.91
N PHE A 199 5.97 -12.97 13.20
CA PHE A 199 6.80 -13.97 12.53
C PHE A 199 6.29 -14.16 11.12
N GLN A 200 7.20 -14.23 10.15
CA GLN A 200 6.84 -14.49 8.76
C GLN A 200 7.85 -15.46 8.14
N ALA A 201 7.33 -16.44 7.43
CA ALA A 201 8.11 -17.32 6.56
C ALA A 201 7.51 -17.28 5.16
N ARG A 202 8.34 -17.10 4.14
CA ARG A 202 7.92 -17.13 2.74
C ARG A 202 8.92 -17.91 1.92
N GLU A 203 8.41 -18.83 1.12
CA GLU A 203 9.18 -19.62 0.19
C GLU A 203 8.68 -19.38 -1.23
N ARG A 204 9.58 -19.31 -2.18
CA ARG A 204 9.29 -19.19 -3.61
C ARG A 204 10.18 -20.08 -4.43
N PHE A 205 9.58 -20.76 -5.39
CA PHE A 205 10.26 -21.55 -6.40
C PHE A 205 9.98 -20.96 -7.78
N VAL A 206 11.02 -20.90 -8.61
CA VAL A 206 10.92 -20.50 -10.02
C VAL A 206 11.66 -21.52 -10.85
N VAL A 207 10.95 -22.13 -11.79
CA VAL A 207 11.48 -23.12 -12.71
C VAL A 207 11.36 -22.59 -14.14
N ARG A 208 12.44 -22.62 -14.89
CA ARG A 208 12.49 -22.26 -16.31
C ARG A 208 12.82 -23.49 -17.14
N PRO A 209 11.81 -24.28 -17.56
CA PRO A 209 12.05 -25.52 -18.32
C PRO A 209 12.80 -25.24 -19.62
N ASP A 210 12.48 -24.11 -20.23
CA ASP A 210 13.09 -23.58 -21.45
C ASP A 210 13.10 -22.04 -21.45
N ASP A 211 13.46 -21.42 -22.59
CA ASP A 211 13.53 -19.96 -22.73
C ASP A 211 12.14 -19.29 -22.85
N HIS A 212 11.09 -20.08 -23.05
CA HIS A 212 9.73 -19.61 -23.23
C HIS A 212 8.89 -19.68 -21.94
N TRP A 213 9.11 -20.69 -21.12
CA TRP A 213 8.28 -20.96 -19.96
C TRP A 213 8.97 -20.55 -18.65
N THR A 214 8.21 -19.88 -17.81
CA THR A 214 8.56 -19.65 -16.40
C THR A 214 7.42 -20.15 -15.53
N LEU A 215 7.66 -21.17 -14.75
CA LEU A 215 6.74 -21.70 -13.74
C LEU A 215 7.18 -21.18 -12.39
N SER A 216 6.26 -20.60 -11.63
CA SER A 216 6.55 -20.11 -10.29
C SER A 216 5.52 -20.60 -9.29
N GLY A 217 5.98 -20.94 -8.10
CA GLY A 217 5.14 -21.28 -6.96
C GLY A 217 5.62 -20.52 -5.73
N ASN A 218 4.69 -20.17 -4.85
CA ASN A 218 5.02 -19.56 -3.56
C ASN A 218 4.09 -20.09 -2.48
N VAL A 219 4.61 -20.10 -1.25
CA VAL A 219 3.86 -20.36 -0.02
C VAL A 219 4.37 -19.43 1.06
N GLY A 220 3.48 -18.94 1.90
CA GLY A 220 3.82 -18.03 2.99
C GLY A 220 2.97 -18.28 4.21
N TYR A 221 3.56 -18.11 5.36
CA TYR A 221 2.90 -18.06 6.64
C TYR A 221 3.28 -16.79 7.38
N TYR A 222 2.29 -16.14 7.97
CA TYR A 222 2.45 -14.97 8.82
C TYR A 222 1.70 -15.18 10.12
N PHE A 223 2.34 -14.78 11.20
CA PHE A 223 1.77 -14.71 12.54
C PHE A 223 2.08 -13.37 13.17
N ARG A 224 1.08 -12.73 13.77
CA ARG A 224 1.23 -11.51 14.56
C ARG A 224 0.44 -11.63 15.84
N GLN A 225 1.04 -11.21 16.93
CA GLN A 225 0.38 -11.04 18.22
C GLN A 225 0.52 -9.59 18.67
N ARG A 226 -0.57 -9.03 19.20
CA ARG A 226 -0.61 -7.73 19.86
C ARG A 226 -1.13 -7.89 21.28
N ASP A 227 -0.45 -7.25 22.22
CA ASP A 227 -0.75 -7.31 23.64
C ASP A 227 -1.55 -6.04 24.04
N PHE A 228 -2.86 -6.03 23.75
CA PHE A 228 -3.73 -4.89 24.04
C PHE A 228 -4.09 -4.77 25.51
N ASP A 229 -4.27 -5.90 26.19
CA ASP A 229 -4.67 -5.99 27.58
C ASP A 229 -3.84 -7.10 28.24
N PRO A 230 -3.49 -7.00 29.53
CA PRO A 230 -2.80 -8.08 30.24
C PRO A 230 -3.53 -9.43 30.19
N GLY A 231 -4.86 -9.41 30.08
CA GLY A 231 -5.72 -10.59 30.00
C GLY A 231 -6.04 -11.10 28.60
N GLU A 232 -5.77 -10.29 27.56
CA GLU A 232 -6.19 -10.57 26.19
C GLU A 232 -5.10 -10.20 25.17
N ARG A 233 -4.89 -11.05 24.18
CA ARG A 233 -3.97 -10.84 23.07
C ARG A 233 -4.67 -11.04 21.76
N ASN A 234 -4.61 -10.08 20.87
CA ASN A 234 -5.09 -10.27 19.51
C ASN A 234 -4.04 -11.00 18.68
N ARG A 235 -4.42 -12.09 18.05
CA ARG A 235 -3.58 -12.91 17.19
C ARG A 235 -4.10 -12.88 15.77
N TYR A 236 -3.19 -12.69 14.84
CA TYR A 236 -3.47 -12.68 13.41
C TYR A 236 -2.63 -13.75 12.74
N ARG A 237 -3.21 -14.48 11.82
CA ARG A 237 -2.55 -15.54 11.05
C ARG A 237 -2.90 -15.40 9.60
N ASP A 238 -1.92 -15.58 8.75
CA ASP A 238 -2.11 -15.61 7.31
C ASP A 238 -1.42 -16.83 6.74
N PHE A 239 -2.13 -17.54 5.88
CA PHE A 239 -1.59 -18.60 5.07
C PHE A 239 -1.92 -18.32 3.60
N ALA A 240 -0.91 -18.04 2.81
CA ALA A 240 -1.07 -17.68 1.41
C ALA A 240 -0.16 -18.51 0.53
N GLY A 241 -0.63 -18.80 -0.67
CA GLY A 241 0.16 -19.53 -1.65
C GLY A 241 -0.42 -19.40 -3.05
N GLY A 242 0.37 -19.78 -4.04
CA GLY A 242 -0.08 -19.74 -5.41
C GLY A 242 0.90 -20.38 -6.38
N VAL A 243 0.40 -20.66 -7.55
CA VAL A 243 1.18 -21.15 -8.69
C VAL A 243 0.87 -20.30 -9.92
N LYS A 244 1.87 -20.06 -10.73
CA LYS A 244 1.75 -19.26 -11.95
C LYS A 244 2.62 -19.83 -13.05
N ALA A 245 2.07 -19.89 -14.25
CA ALA A 245 2.79 -20.22 -15.48
C ALA A 245 2.78 -18.98 -16.39
N ASP A 246 3.97 -18.51 -16.74
CA ASP A 246 4.20 -17.45 -17.72
C ASP A 246 4.81 -18.09 -18.98
N TRP A 247 4.24 -17.81 -20.13
CA TRP A 247 4.76 -18.18 -21.42
C TRP A 247 5.13 -16.93 -22.22
N ASN A 248 6.37 -16.85 -22.67
CA ASN A 248 6.89 -15.82 -23.55
C ASN A 248 7.22 -16.43 -24.90
N GLY A 249 6.34 -16.23 -25.86
CA GLY A 249 6.50 -16.75 -27.21
C GLY A 249 7.43 -15.88 -28.06
N HIS A 250 7.69 -16.35 -29.28
CA HIS A 250 8.42 -15.58 -30.27
C HIS A 250 7.65 -14.29 -30.60
N ASN A 251 8.39 -13.24 -30.99
CA ASN A 251 7.86 -11.96 -31.45
C ASN A 251 7.07 -11.15 -30.38
N GLY A 252 7.28 -11.40 -29.10
CA GLY A 252 6.68 -10.61 -28.02
C GLY A 252 5.27 -11.09 -27.58
N ARG A 253 4.78 -12.23 -28.09
CA ARG A 253 3.55 -12.85 -27.54
C ARG A 253 3.78 -13.31 -26.12
N ARG A 254 2.74 -13.15 -25.29
CA ARG A 254 2.81 -13.56 -23.88
C ARG A 254 1.47 -14.17 -23.45
N ALA A 255 1.54 -15.20 -22.62
CA ALA A 255 0.41 -15.74 -21.89
C ALA A 255 0.75 -15.95 -20.42
N GLU A 256 -0.22 -15.76 -19.56
CA GLU A 256 -0.10 -15.97 -18.11
C GLU A 256 -1.35 -16.68 -17.61
N VAL A 257 -1.16 -17.71 -16.78
CA VAL A 257 -2.24 -18.35 -16.02
C VAL A 257 -1.74 -18.56 -14.61
N GLY A 258 -2.57 -18.21 -13.64
CA GLY A 258 -2.22 -18.33 -12.22
C GLY A 258 -3.41 -18.71 -11.35
N TYR A 259 -3.09 -19.36 -10.25
CA TYR A 259 -4.01 -19.60 -9.14
C TYR A 259 -3.38 -19.09 -7.85
N ARG A 260 -4.19 -18.43 -7.01
CA ARG A 260 -3.83 -17.95 -5.69
C ARG A 260 -4.86 -18.35 -4.67
N PHE A 261 -4.36 -18.74 -3.51
CA PHE A 261 -5.06 -18.92 -2.25
C PHE A 261 -4.50 -17.96 -1.22
N ASP A 262 -5.39 -17.35 -0.42
CA ASP A 262 -5.02 -16.45 0.68
C ASP A 262 -6.07 -16.59 1.79
N GLN A 263 -5.64 -16.93 3.01
CA GLN A 263 -6.49 -17.03 4.20
C GLN A 263 -5.91 -16.19 5.33
N TYR A 264 -6.68 -15.21 5.77
CA TYR A 264 -6.33 -14.32 6.87
C TYR A 264 -7.33 -14.48 8.01
N ASP A 265 -6.82 -14.89 9.18
CA ASP A 265 -7.60 -15.13 10.39
C ASP A 265 -7.20 -14.16 11.51
N LYS A 266 -8.19 -13.71 12.31
CA LYS A 266 -7.97 -13.05 13.60
C LYS A 266 -8.60 -13.90 14.70
N SER A 267 -7.94 -13.93 15.86
CA SER A 267 -8.46 -14.55 17.08
C SER A 267 -8.09 -13.71 18.31
N ASP A 268 -8.93 -13.82 19.34
CA ASP A 268 -8.67 -13.27 20.66
C ASP A 268 -8.21 -14.40 21.58
N TYR A 269 -6.99 -14.28 22.09
CA TYR A 269 -6.38 -15.22 23.02
C TYR A 269 -6.52 -14.72 24.45
N TYR A 270 -7.25 -15.44 25.26
CA TYR A 270 -7.48 -15.14 26.67
C TYR A 270 -6.39 -15.80 27.53
N VAL A 271 -5.53 -14.97 28.13
CA VAL A 271 -4.30 -15.41 28.82
C VAL A 271 -4.62 -16.32 30.01
N VAL A 272 -5.67 -16.02 30.77
CA VAL A 272 -6.04 -16.76 32.00
C VAL A 272 -6.58 -18.14 31.67
N THR A 273 -7.39 -18.26 30.63
CA THR A 273 -8.05 -19.54 30.28
C THR A 273 -7.27 -20.34 29.23
N GLY A 274 -6.32 -19.72 28.55
CA GLY A 274 -5.60 -20.32 27.43
C GLY A 274 -6.45 -20.51 26.16
N LEU A 275 -7.68 -19.99 26.14
CA LEU A 275 -8.56 -20.09 24.98
C LEU A 275 -8.11 -19.16 23.85
N ASP A 276 -8.13 -19.67 22.63
CA ASP A 276 -7.83 -18.94 21.38
C ASP A 276 -9.10 -18.97 20.51
N VAL A 277 -9.89 -17.89 20.56
CA VAL A 277 -11.21 -17.81 19.91
C VAL A 277 -11.08 -17.08 18.60
N ARG A 278 -11.21 -17.80 17.48
CA ARG A 278 -11.22 -17.20 16.14
C ARG A 278 -12.56 -16.52 15.89
N ASP A 279 -12.53 -15.22 15.69
CA ASP A 279 -13.69 -14.37 15.48
C ASP A 279 -13.72 -13.72 14.09
N TYR A 280 -12.65 -13.91 13.30
CA TYR A 280 -12.54 -13.40 11.93
C TYR A 280 -11.79 -14.39 11.05
N SER A 281 -12.33 -14.65 9.86
CA SER A 281 -11.65 -15.43 8.81
C SER A 281 -12.08 -14.92 7.44
N ASN A 282 -11.09 -14.50 6.64
CA ASN A 282 -11.30 -14.17 5.24
C ASN A 282 -10.49 -15.12 4.36
N VAL A 283 -11.16 -15.82 3.47
CA VAL A 283 -10.53 -16.79 2.55
C VAL A 283 -10.82 -16.39 1.14
N GLN A 284 -9.76 -16.26 0.34
CA GLN A 284 -9.85 -15.91 -1.08
C GLN A 284 -9.21 -16.97 -1.96
N HIS A 285 -9.90 -17.30 -3.06
CA HIS A 285 -9.39 -18.10 -4.16
C HIS A 285 -9.48 -17.27 -5.41
N THR A 286 -8.40 -17.12 -6.15
CA THR A 286 -8.37 -16.36 -7.40
C THR A 286 -7.71 -17.17 -8.51
N VAL A 287 -8.37 -17.25 -9.66
CA VAL A 287 -7.79 -17.76 -10.91
C VAL A 287 -7.67 -16.58 -11.87
N ARG A 288 -6.52 -16.42 -12.46
CA ARG A 288 -6.22 -15.36 -13.43
C ARG A 288 -5.74 -15.95 -14.75
N ALA A 289 -6.14 -15.34 -15.86
CA ALA A 289 -5.57 -15.60 -17.17
C ALA A 289 -5.38 -14.30 -17.95
N LEU A 290 -4.31 -14.25 -18.73
CA LEU A 290 -3.98 -13.10 -19.58
C LEU A 290 -3.27 -13.58 -20.83
N TYR A 291 -3.53 -12.90 -21.95
CA TYR A 291 -2.81 -13.09 -23.21
C TYR A 291 -2.52 -11.74 -23.88
N SER A 292 -1.29 -11.56 -24.35
CA SER A 292 -0.90 -10.41 -25.19
C SER A 292 -0.42 -10.88 -26.56
N THR A 293 -0.83 -10.17 -27.60
CA THR A 293 -0.38 -10.42 -28.98
C THR A 293 1.06 -9.94 -29.18
N ALA A 294 1.70 -10.40 -30.23
CA ALA A 294 2.83 -9.66 -30.79
C ALA A 294 2.39 -8.27 -31.26
N PRO A 295 3.30 -7.27 -31.33
CA PRO A 295 2.99 -6.02 -31.98
C PRO A 295 2.54 -6.25 -33.43
N LEU A 296 1.33 -5.82 -33.74
CA LEU A 296 0.72 -5.92 -35.07
C LEU A 296 1.07 -4.65 -35.85
N PRO A 297 1.63 -4.72 -37.06
CA PRO A 297 1.90 -3.54 -37.85
C PRO A 297 0.59 -2.84 -38.24
N LEU A 298 0.58 -1.52 -38.20
CA LEU A 298 -0.53 -0.67 -38.66
C LEU A 298 -0.19 -0.08 -40.04
N TRP A 299 -0.90 0.96 -40.42
CA TRP A 299 -0.87 1.59 -41.75
C TRP A 299 0.42 2.31 -42.13
N ALA A 300 1.31 2.62 -41.19
CA ALA A 300 2.59 3.31 -41.45
C ALA A 300 3.75 2.60 -40.74
N GLU A 301 4.94 2.74 -41.31
CA GLU A 301 6.16 2.22 -40.71
C GLU A 301 6.39 2.79 -39.31
N GLY A 302 6.74 1.91 -38.36
CA GLY A 302 6.91 2.27 -36.94
C GLY A 302 5.61 2.47 -36.17
N HIS A 303 4.44 2.18 -36.79
CA HIS A 303 3.15 2.18 -36.11
C HIS A 303 2.74 0.74 -35.78
N THR A 304 2.45 0.45 -34.52
CA THR A 304 2.05 -0.89 -34.08
C THR A 304 0.90 -0.84 -33.11
N LEU A 305 0.14 -1.93 -33.08
CA LEU A 305 -0.93 -2.21 -32.12
C LEU A 305 -0.58 -3.49 -31.36
N GLU A 306 -0.57 -3.41 -30.04
CA GLU A 306 -0.53 -4.59 -29.16
C GLU A 306 -1.89 -4.75 -28.48
N LEU A 307 -2.45 -5.96 -28.51
CA LEU A 307 -3.70 -6.29 -27.83
C LEU A 307 -3.41 -7.19 -26.63
N THR A 308 -3.92 -6.80 -25.47
CA THR A 308 -3.89 -7.63 -24.26
C THR A 308 -5.32 -7.89 -23.79
N GLY A 309 -5.66 -9.15 -23.59
CA GLY A 309 -6.93 -9.55 -22.99
C GLY A 309 -6.69 -10.44 -21.78
N GLY A 310 -7.57 -10.35 -20.79
CA GLY A 310 -7.46 -11.17 -19.60
C GLY A 310 -8.68 -11.06 -18.70
N GLY A 311 -8.64 -11.78 -17.57
CA GLY A 311 -9.70 -11.75 -16.59
C GLY A 311 -9.35 -12.54 -15.34
N ASP A 312 -10.11 -12.28 -14.28
CA ASP A 312 -9.97 -12.93 -12.99
C ASP A 312 -11.32 -13.58 -12.59
N LEU A 313 -11.24 -14.76 -11.98
CA LEU A 313 -12.35 -15.39 -11.28
C LEU A 313 -11.96 -15.49 -9.81
N ALA A 314 -12.74 -14.89 -8.92
CA ALA A 314 -12.44 -14.90 -7.51
C ALA A 314 -13.63 -15.35 -6.68
N ARG A 315 -13.35 -16.09 -5.61
CA ARG A 315 -14.30 -16.50 -4.59
C ARG A 315 -13.81 -16.04 -3.23
N ASP A 316 -14.63 -15.22 -2.58
CA ASP A 316 -14.43 -14.72 -1.25
C ASP A 316 -15.35 -15.41 -0.25
N TYR A 317 -14.80 -15.74 0.92
CA TYR A 317 -15.52 -16.16 2.12
C TYR A 317 -15.11 -15.23 3.25
N LEU A 318 -16.10 -14.70 4.00
CA LEU A 318 -15.88 -13.85 5.14
C LEU A 318 -16.74 -14.28 6.32
N LEU A 319 -16.08 -14.67 7.41
CA LEU A 319 -16.63 -14.82 8.75
C LEU A 319 -16.10 -13.66 9.60
N THR A 320 -16.96 -12.95 10.32
CA THR A 320 -16.52 -11.91 11.25
C THR A 320 -17.51 -11.76 12.40
N TYR A 321 -16.98 -11.48 13.60
CA TYR A 321 -17.77 -11.12 14.78
C TYR A 321 -18.65 -9.87 14.58
N GLN A 322 -18.38 -9.11 13.51
CA GLN A 322 -19.14 -7.93 13.14
C GLN A 322 -20.47 -8.25 12.44
N PHE A 323 -20.73 -9.52 12.12
CA PHE A 323 -22.02 -9.97 11.58
C PHE A 323 -22.92 -10.51 12.69
N ARG A 324 -24.25 -10.41 12.51
CA ARG A 324 -25.22 -11.20 13.26
C ARG A 324 -25.48 -12.49 12.48
N GLY A 325 -24.79 -13.57 12.82
CA GLY A 325 -25.05 -14.87 12.24
C GLY A 325 -23.91 -15.41 11.40
N ASP A 326 -24.26 -16.00 10.25
CA ASP A 326 -23.35 -16.81 9.46
C ASP A 326 -22.34 -16.02 8.61
N ALA A 327 -21.35 -16.75 8.12
CA ALA A 327 -20.40 -16.23 7.15
C ALA A 327 -21.05 -15.90 5.80
N HIS A 328 -20.55 -14.88 5.15
CA HIS A 328 -20.99 -14.48 3.80
C HIS A 328 -19.97 -14.88 2.75
N ARG A 329 -20.46 -15.08 1.53
CA ARG A 329 -19.64 -15.47 0.37
C ARG A 329 -19.95 -14.56 -0.80
N GLN A 330 -18.92 -14.28 -1.59
CA GLN A 330 -19.05 -13.54 -2.84
C GLN A 330 -18.25 -14.24 -3.94
N PHE A 331 -18.84 -14.32 -5.12
CA PHE A 331 -18.13 -14.68 -6.34
C PHE A 331 -18.00 -13.43 -7.19
N THR A 332 -16.82 -13.22 -7.77
CA THR A 332 -16.55 -12.16 -8.74
C THR A 332 -15.96 -12.75 -9.99
N ALA A 333 -16.38 -12.24 -11.14
CA ALA A 333 -15.82 -12.57 -12.43
C ALA A 333 -15.60 -11.29 -13.22
N ASP A 334 -14.49 -11.21 -13.92
CA ASP A 334 -14.21 -10.06 -14.76
C ASP A 334 -13.48 -10.45 -16.05
N GLY A 335 -13.57 -9.55 -17.01
CA GLY A 335 -12.81 -9.63 -18.25
C GLY A 335 -12.43 -8.24 -18.73
N TYR A 336 -11.23 -8.09 -19.29
CA TYR A 336 -10.77 -6.84 -19.86
C TYR A 336 -10.03 -7.03 -21.19
N VAL A 337 -10.05 -5.95 -21.99
CA VAL A 337 -9.24 -5.82 -23.20
C VAL A 337 -8.52 -4.49 -23.16
N GLN A 338 -7.25 -4.50 -23.51
CA GLN A 338 -6.40 -3.33 -23.67
C GLN A 338 -5.84 -3.29 -25.08
N ALA A 339 -5.94 -2.14 -25.72
CA ALA A 339 -5.33 -1.84 -27.01
C ALA A 339 -4.26 -0.78 -26.82
N ASP A 340 -3.05 -1.07 -27.22
CA ASP A 340 -1.87 -0.24 -27.05
C ASP A 340 -1.32 0.16 -28.42
N PHE A 341 -1.47 1.41 -28.76
CA PHE A 341 -1.09 2.02 -30.04
C PHE A 341 0.26 2.73 -29.89
N HIS A 342 1.28 2.23 -30.55
CA HIS A 342 2.54 2.93 -30.75
C HIS A 342 2.47 3.65 -32.09
N LEU A 343 2.55 4.98 -32.08
CA LEU A 343 2.41 5.82 -33.27
C LEU A 343 3.74 6.56 -33.50
N GLY A 344 4.67 5.88 -34.16
CA GLY A 344 6.04 6.30 -34.32
C GLY A 344 6.83 6.29 -32.99
N ALA A 345 7.91 7.06 -32.92
CA ALA A 345 8.79 7.10 -31.73
C ALA A 345 8.27 8.00 -30.61
N GLN A 346 7.31 8.88 -30.87
CA GLN A 346 6.92 9.96 -29.97
C GLN A 346 5.59 9.74 -29.27
N TRP A 347 4.61 9.14 -29.93
CA TRP A 347 3.25 9.02 -29.44
C TRP A 347 2.92 7.58 -29.05
N GLU A 348 2.21 7.44 -27.96
CA GLU A 348 1.59 6.20 -27.52
C GLU A 348 0.20 6.51 -26.97
N ALA A 349 -0.76 5.68 -27.31
CA ALA A 349 -2.11 5.76 -26.78
C ALA A 349 -2.57 4.37 -26.31
N VAL A 350 -3.17 4.30 -25.12
CA VAL A 350 -3.69 3.05 -24.55
C VAL A 350 -5.17 3.22 -24.25
N ALA A 351 -5.98 2.31 -24.76
CA ALA A 351 -7.40 2.20 -24.47
C ALA A 351 -7.67 0.88 -23.75
N THR A 352 -8.35 0.92 -22.62
CA THR A 352 -8.72 -0.26 -21.84
C THR A 352 -10.21 -0.24 -21.56
N ALA A 353 -10.87 -1.39 -21.73
CA ALA A 353 -12.25 -1.62 -21.33
C ALA A 353 -12.31 -2.90 -20.48
N ARG A 354 -13.09 -2.87 -19.41
CA ARG A 354 -13.29 -3.98 -18.48
C ARG A 354 -14.73 -4.07 -18.06
N TYR A 355 -15.18 -5.27 -17.79
CA TYR A 355 -16.47 -5.56 -17.17
C TYR A 355 -16.25 -6.44 -15.95
N ASP A 356 -16.81 -6.05 -14.81
CA ASP A 356 -16.77 -6.78 -13.54
C ASP A 356 -18.19 -7.21 -13.16
N TYR A 357 -18.35 -8.44 -12.66
CA TYR A 357 -19.58 -8.98 -12.12
C TYR A 357 -19.38 -9.41 -10.66
N PHE A 358 -20.33 -9.09 -9.80
CA PHE A 358 -20.40 -9.43 -8.38
C PHE A 358 -21.69 -10.19 -8.08
N SER A 359 -21.58 -11.38 -7.48
CA SER A 359 -22.75 -12.23 -7.16
C SER A 359 -23.64 -11.63 -6.07
N VAL A 360 -23.02 -10.93 -5.08
CA VAL A 360 -23.79 -10.26 -4.03
C VAL A 360 -24.39 -8.97 -4.58
N GLY A 361 -25.71 -8.90 -4.61
CA GLY A 361 -26.48 -7.81 -5.20
C GLY A 361 -26.57 -7.84 -6.72
N HIS A 362 -26.00 -8.87 -7.39
CA HIS A 362 -26.05 -9.06 -8.85
C HIS A 362 -25.61 -7.80 -9.63
N HIS A 363 -24.50 -7.18 -9.21
CA HIS A 363 -24.00 -5.96 -9.82
C HIS A 363 -23.01 -6.26 -10.94
N GLY A 364 -23.26 -5.71 -12.13
CA GLY A 364 -22.30 -5.65 -13.23
C GLY A 364 -21.81 -4.23 -13.45
N ARG A 365 -20.51 -4.05 -13.72
CA ARG A 365 -19.95 -2.70 -13.92
C ARG A 365 -18.94 -2.65 -15.04
N PRO A 366 -19.21 -1.87 -16.13
CA PRO A 366 -18.20 -1.52 -17.11
C PRO A 366 -17.30 -0.38 -16.59
N THR A 367 -16.02 -0.44 -16.90
CA THR A 367 -15.05 0.63 -16.69
C THR A 367 -14.14 0.79 -17.89
N THR A 368 -13.76 2.03 -18.17
CA THR A 368 -12.89 2.37 -19.29
C THR A 368 -11.73 3.25 -18.84
N LYS A 369 -10.59 3.16 -19.53
CA LYS A 369 -9.47 4.06 -19.36
C LYS A 369 -8.85 4.38 -20.71
N LEU A 370 -8.58 5.66 -20.93
CA LEU A 370 -7.84 6.17 -22.06
C LEU A 370 -6.60 6.90 -21.56
N THR A 371 -5.46 6.64 -22.15
CA THR A 371 -4.20 7.30 -21.78
C THR A 371 -3.44 7.63 -23.06
N ALA A 372 -2.88 8.83 -23.11
CA ALA A 372 -1.99 9.25 -24.19
C ALA A 372 -0.66 9.72 -23.60
N ARG A 373 0.43 9.38 -24.26
CA ARG A 373 1.79 9.83 -23.96
C ARG A 373 2.42 10.47 -25.20
N TYR A 374 3.07 11.59 -24.98
CA TYR A 374 3.92 12.24 -25.97
C TYR A 374 5.33 12.41 -25.42
N ARG A 375 6.35 11.99 -26.17
CA ARG A 375 7.75 12.13 -25.78
C ARG A 375 8.54 12.88 -26.84
N ASN A 376 9.24 13.94 -26.41
CA ASN A 376 10.14 14.70 -27.27
C ASN A 376 11.38 15.14 -26.46
N GLY A 377 12.53 14.63 -26.84
CA GLY A 377 13.81 14.93 -26.18
C GLY A 377 13.76 14.62 -24.68
N ALA A 378 13.93 15.66 -23.86
CA ALA A 378 13.93 15.57 -22.41
C ALA A 378 12.52 15.53 -21.79
N TRP A 379 11.47 15.81 -22.56
CA TRP A 379 10.10 15.93 -22.08
C TRP A 379 9.28 14.68 -22.35
N THR A 380 8.47 14.30 -21.38
CA THR A 380 7.40 13.32 -21.52
C THR A 380 6.12 13.90 -20.95
N LEU A 381 5.11 14.05 -21.79
CA LEU A 381 3.77 14.53 -21.40
C LEU A 381 2.80 13.36 -21.41
N ARG A 382 1.88 13.32 -20.44
CA ARG A 382 0.83 12.32 -20.39
C ARG A 382 -0.50 12.94 -20.02
N ALA A 383 -1.55 12.41 -20.61
CA ALA A 383 -2.93 12.73 -20.27
C ALA A 383 -3.73 11.42 -20.17
N SER A 384 -4.59 11.32 -19.18
CA SER A 384 -5.48 10.17 -19.05
C SER A 384 -6.85 10.55 -18.51
N TYR A 385 -7.83 9.81 -18.97
CA TYR A 385 -9.16 9.75 -18.39
C TYR A 385 -9.44 8.29 -18.02
N GLY A 386 -9.94 8.06 -16.82
CA GLY A 386 -10.30 6.72 -16.35
C GLY A 386 -11.54 6.73 -15.47
N GLN A 387 -12.34 5.68 -15.64
CA GLN A 387 -13.41 5.37 -14.70
C GLN A 387 -12.88 4.40 -13.66
N GLY A 388 -13.25 4.62 -12.41
CA GLY A 388 -13.05 3.71 -11.32
C GLY A 388 -14.37 3.33 -10.70
N PHE A 389 -14.39 2.23 -9.98
CA PHE A 389 -15.52 1.89 -9.14
C PHE A 389 -15.06 1.14 -7.89
N ARG A 390 -15.94 1.12 -6.90
CA ARG A 390 -15.79 0.30 -5.70
C ARG A 390 -17.12 -0.40 -5.40
N ALA A 391 -17.13 -1.71 -5.42
CA ALA A 391 -18.28 -2.47 -4.97
C ALA A 391 -18.41 -2.37 -3.45
N PRO A 392 -19.64 -2.34 -2.90
CA PRO A 392 -19.86 -2.48 -1.47
C PRO A 392 -19.24 -3.78 -0.96
N THR A 393 -18.52 -3.72 0.15
CA THR A 393 -17.95 -4.92 0.77
C THR A 393 -19.03 -5.73 1.50
N LEU A 394 -18.73 -6.99 1.80
CA LEU A 394 -19.62 -7.82 2.61
C LEU A 394 -19.88 -7.19 3.98
N LYS A 395 -18.86 -6.53 4.58
CA LYS A 395 -19.03 -5.82 5.85
C LYS A 395 -20.00 -4.64 5.72
N GLU A 396 -19.84 -3.78 4.73
CA GLU A 396 -20.73 -2.63 4.52
C GLU A 396 -22.18 -3.04 4.28
N LYS A 397 -22.41 -4.24 3.71
CA LYS A 397 -23.77 -4.77 3.50
C LYS A 397 -24.37 -5.45 4.71
N TYR A 398 -23.59 -6.21 5.47
CA TYR A 398 -24.12 -7.15 6.48
C TYR A 398 -23.65 -6.87 7.92
N MET A 399 -22.88 -5.78 8.15
CA MET A 399 -22.41 -5.42 9.49
C MET A 399 -23.57 -5.16 10.44
N ASN A 400 -23.43 -5.65 11.68
CA ASN A 400 -24.24 -5.28 12.82
C ASN A 400 -23.37 -5.38 14.06
N PHE A 401 -22.65 -4.31 14.36
CA PHE A 401 -21.52 -4.33 15.26
C PHE A 401 -21.63 -3.26 16.34
N PHE A 402 -21.51 -3.68 17.59
CA PHE A 402 -21.41 -2.80 18.75
C PHE A 402 -20.00 -2.20 18.81
N LEU A 403 -19.89 -0.90 18.56
CA LEU A 403 -18.62 -0.20 18.67
C LEU A 403 -18.47 0.41 20.05
N ASN A 404 -17.70 -0.25 20.91
CA ASN A 404 -17.22 0.23 22.21
C ASN A 404 -18.34 0.85 23.11
N ASP A 405 -19.54 0.28 23.11
CA ASP A 405 -20.70 0.78 23.85
C ASP A 405 -21.04 2.25 23.52
N ILE A 406 -20.68 2.72 22.32
CA ILE A 406 -20.97 4.08 21.84
C ILE A 406 -22.16 4.10 20.88
N PHE A 407 -22.15 3.19 19.91
CA PHE A 407 -23.20 3.01 18.91
C PHE A 407 -23.13 1.64 18.23
N ILE A 408 -24.18 1.31 17.49
CA ILE A 408 -24.26 0.08 16.69
C ILE A 408 -24.11 0.45 15.22
N ILE A 409 -23.08 -0.07 14.54
CA ILE A 409 -22.91 0.11 13.10
C ILE A 409 -23.75 -0.93 12.38
N ARG A 410 -24.67 -0.47 11.50
CA ARG A 410 -25.48 -1.34 10.66
C ARG A 410 -25.04 -1.24 9.20
N GLY A 411 -24.85 -2.40 8.57
CA GLY A 411 -24.71 -2.53 7.12
C GLY A 411 -26.03 -2.25 6.41
N HIS A 412 -25.94 -2.02 5.11
CA HIS A 412 -27.12 -1.79 4.27
C HIS A 412 -27.02 -2.59 2.97
N GLU A 413 -27.88 -3.58 2.77
CA GLU A 413 -27.82 -4.50 1.64
C GLU A 413 -28.02 -3.83 0.27
N GLN A 414 -28.76 -2.72 0.22
CA GLN A 414 -29.08 -1.96 -1.00
C GLN A 414 -28.01 -0.91 -1.36
N LEU A 415 -26.84 -0.92 -0.73
CA LEU A 415 -25.74 -0.02 -1.10
C LEU A 415 -25.38 -0.17 -2.57
N ARG A 416 -25.29 0.98 -3.23
CA ARG A 416 -24.86 1.07 -4.63
C ARG A 416 -23.34 1.13 -4.72
N PRO A 417 -22.73 0.57 -5.78
CA PRO A 417 -21.30 0.76 -6.02
C PRO A 417 -20.94 2.24 -6.19
N GLU A 418 -19.81 2.65 -5.62
CA GLU A 418 -19.22 3.95 -5.92
C GLU A 418 -18.70 3.98 -7.36
N VAL A 419 -18.83 5.12 -8.01
CA VAL A 419 -18.30 5.36 -9.36
C VAL A 419 -17.42 6.58 -9.34
N SER A 420 -16.21 6.46 -9.86
CA SER A 420 -15.32 7.60 -9.97
C SER A 420 -14.96 7.91 -11.42
N HIS A 421 -14.79 9.20 -11.69
CA HIS A 421 -14.24 9.73 -12.92
C HIS A 421 -12.96 10.47 -12.58
N ASN A 422 -11.86 10.06 -13.18
CA ASN A 422 -10.55 10.63 -12.95
C ASN A 422 -9.99 11.23 -14.24
N TRP A 423 -9.58 12.47 -14.18
CA TRP A 423 -8.77 13.15 -15.19
C TRP A 423 -7.39 13.41 -14.61
N HIS A 424 -6.36 13.06 -15.34
CA HIS A 424 -4.98 13.20 -14.88
C HIS A 424 -4.11 13.71 -16.04
N VAL A 425 -3.28 14.71 -15.76
CA VAL A 425 -2.24 15.19 -16.65
C VAL A 425 -0.91 15.24 -15.93
N SER A 426 0.17 14.91 -16.63
CA SER A 426 1.51 14.96 -16.06
C SER A 426 2.55 15.38 -17.08
N ALA A 427 3.62 16.01 -16.59
CA ALA A 427 4.78 16.39 -17.35
C ALA A 427 6.04 15.96 -16.60
N ASP A 428 6.91 15.21 -17.27
CA ASP A 428 8.23 14.84 -16.77
C ASP A 428 9.30 15.48 -17.67
N TRP A 429 10.34 16.02 -17.04
CA TRP A 429 11.52 16.53 -17.68
C TRP A 429 12.78 15.91 -17.08
N SER A 430 13.69 15.42 -17.94
CA SER A 430 14.91 14.78 -17.47
C SER A 430 16.09 15.20 -18.32
N LYS A 431 17.08 15.87 -17.72
CA LYS A 431 18.32 16.30 -18.38
C LYS A 431 19.43 16.52 -17.35
N GLY A 432 20.65 16.09 -17.66
CA GLY A 432 21.85 16.45 -16.91
C GLY A 432 21.85 16.01 -15.43
N GLY A 433 21.22 14.86 -15.10
CA GLY A 433 21.11 14.36 -13.71
C GLY A 433 20.01 15.01 -12.89
N THR A 434 19.19 15.87 -13.50
CA THR A 434 17.99 16.46 -12.91
C THR A 434 16.76 15.88 -13.56
N GLU A 435 15.79 15.48 -12.72
CA GLU A 435 14.47 15.02 -13.13
C GLU A 435 13.42 15.85 -12.40
N VAL A 436 12.47 16.36 -13.15
CA VAL A 436 11.31 17.09 -12.61
C VAL A 436 10.06 16.41 -13.10
N SER A 437 9.20 16.00 -12.18
CA SER A 437 7.90 15.42 -12.48
C SER A 437 6.81 16.25 -11.85
N SER A 438 5.80 16.63 -12.61
CA SER A 438 4.62 17.32 -12.11
C SER A 438 3.35 16.64 -12.58
N SER A 439 2.31 16.71 -11.77
CA SER A 439 1.00 16.20 -12.17
C SER A 439 -0.13 16.93 -11.47
N VAL A 440 -1.28 16.95 -12.14
CA VAL A 440 -2.55 17.43 -11.61
C VAL A 440 -3.62 16.39 -11.93
N SER A 441 -4.46 16.08 -10.96
CA SER A 441 -5.62 15.22 -11.17
C SER A 441 -6.88 15.81 -10.52
N TYR A 442 -8.00 15.54 -11.18
CA TYR A 442 -9.34 15.82 -10.69
C TYR A 442 -10.13 14.53 -10.63
N ASN A 443 -10.70 14.23 -9.49
CA ASN A 443 -11.51 13.04 -9.25
C ASN A 443 -12.92 13.46 -8.83
N ARG A 444 -13.92 12.87 -9.44
CA ARG A 444 -15.32 12.99 -9.06
C ARG A 444 -15.85 11.61 -8.70
N VAL A 445 -16.16 11.39 -7.43
CA VAL A 445 -16.74 10.14 -6.92
C VAL A 445 -18.22 10.34 -6.70
N LEU A 446 -19.04 9.46 -7.25
CA LEU A 446 -20.49 9.43 -7.11
C LEU A 446 -20.88 8.22 -6.25
N ASP A 447 -22.00 8.34 -5.53
CA ASP A 447 -22.53 7.29 -4.65
C ASP A 447 -21.51 6.77 -3.63
N ARG A 448 -20.68 7.67 -3.08
CA ARG A 448 -19.65 7.27 -2.11
C ARG A 448 -20.27 6.55 -0.92
N ILE A 449 -19.72 5.39 -0.56
CA ILE A 449 -20.17 4.63 0.61
C ILE A 449 -19.45 5.17 1.86
N THR A 450 -20.22 5.50 2.87
CA THR A 450 -19.73 5.99 4.17
C THR A 450 -20.77 5.71 5.24
N THR A 451 -20.46 6.01 6.50
CA THR A 451 -21.39 5.91 7.61
C THR A 451 -22.14 7.24 7.82
N ALA A 452 -23.43 7.16 8.12
CA ALA A 452 -24.25 8.31 8.49
C ALA A 452 -23.94 8.82 9.91
N GLU A 453 -24.46 10.00 10.28
CA GLU A 453 -24.51 10.42 11.68
C GLU A 453 -25.41 9.48 12.51
N PRO A 454 -25.17 9.33 13.84
CA PRO A 454 -26.01 8.49 14.69
C PRO A 454 -27.47 8.86 14.57
N THR A 455 -28.31 7.85 14.40
CA THR A 455 -29.75 8.02 14.33
C THR A 455 -30.34 8.40 15.69
N THR A 456 -31.57 8.94 15.69
CA THR A 456 -32.37 9.11 16.92
C THR A 456 -32.96 7.78 17.41
N GLU A 457 -33.04 6.77 16.54
CA GLU A 457 -33.43 5.41 16.88
C GLU A 457 -32.43 4.80 17.87
N ARG A 458 -32.95 4.06 18.85
CA ARG A 458 -32.16 3.39 19.88
C ARG A 458 -32.41 1.89 19.86
N ASP A 459 -31.34 1.12 20.04
CA ASP A 459 -31.48 -0.31 20.26
C ASP A 459 -32.25 -0.60 21.57
N GLY A 460 -33.26 -1.44 21.50
CA GLY A 460 -34.13 -1.72 22.62
C GLY A 460 -33.47 -2.42 23.80
N LEU A 461 -32.30 -3.05 23.60
CA LEU A 461 -31.57 -3.76 24.65
C LEU A 461 -30.45 -2.91 25.25
N SER A 462 -29.67 -2.25 24.43
CA SER A 462 -28.49 -1.48 24.87
C SER A 462 -28.78 0.02 25.03
N GLY A 463 -29.84 0.53 24.45
CA GLY A 463 -30.13 1.97 24.39
C GLY A 463 -29.20 2.78 23.48
N LEU A 464 -28.30 2.12 22.74
CA LEU A 464 -27.33 2.79 21.89
C LEU A 464 -27.95 3.26 20.57
N PRO A 465 -27.47 4.39 19.99
CA PRO A 465 -27.90 4.85 18.67
C PRO A 465 -27.32 3.96 17.57
N PHE A 466 -28.00 3.92 16.44
CA PHE A 466 -27.51 3.25 15.24
C PHE A 466 -26.73 4.22 14.35
N VAL A 467 -25.78 3.67 13.64
CA VAL A 467 -24.99 4.32 12.59
C VAL A 467 -25.08 3.46 11.35
N ASP A 468 -25.74 3.96 10.32
CA ASP A 468 -26.02 3.19 9.12
C ASP A 468 -24.99 3.49 8.02
N TYR A 469 -24.61 2.46 7.25
CA TYR A 469 -23.89 2.68 5.99
C TYR A 469 -24.84 3.26 4.95
N ILE A 470 -24.40 4.32 4.26
CA ILE A 470 -25.17 5.05 3.24
C ILE A 470 -24.34 5.36 2.01
N ASN A 471 -24.99 5.65 0.89
CA ASN A 471 -24.38 6.31 -0.25
C ASN A 471 -24.58 7.82 -0.15
N VAL A 472 -23.48 8.60 -0.19
CA VAL A 472 -23.54 10.06 -0.33
C VAL A 472 -23.37 10.47 -1.78
N PRO A 473 -24.04 11.56 -2.24
CA PRO A 473 -24.17 11.86 -3.66
C PRO A 473 -22.83 12.07 -4.37
N ARG A 474 -21.88 12.79 -3.74
CA ARG A 474 -20.66 13.19 -4.45
C ARG A 474 -19.52 13.53 -3.49
N LEU A 475 -18.32 13.11 -3.88
CA LEU A 475 -17.05 13.64 -3.37
C LEU A 475 -16.23 14.15 -4.57
N THR A 476 -15.60 15.30 -4.45
CA THR A 476 -14.60 15.76 -5.42
C THR A 476 -13.26 15.93 -4.75
N VAL A 477 -12.20 15.51 -5.47
CA VAL A 477 -10.83 15.58 -4.98
C VAL A 477 -9.92 16.15 -6.06
N TRP A 478 -9.19 17.22 -5.72
CA TRP A 478 -8.11 17.77 -6.51
C TRP A 478 -6.76 17.36 -5.91
N ASN A 479 -5.87 16.89 -6.74
CA ASN A 479 -4.50 16.62 -6.34
C ASN A 479 -3.53 17.31 -7.29
N ALA A 480 -2.50 17.97 -6.73
CA ALA A 480 -1.37 18.49 -7.48
C ALA A 480 -0.08 17.98 -6.84
N GLN A 481 0.91 17.64 -7.65
CA GLN A 481 2.18 17.09 -7.18
C GLN A 481 3.35 17.67 -7.95
N LEU A 482 4.46 17.79 -7.24
CA LEU A 482 5.76 18.14 -7.80
C LEU A 482 6.80 17.20 -7.18
N CYS A 483 7.67 16.64 -8.02
CA CYS A 483 8.83 15.88 -7.58
C CYS A 483 10.06 16.40 -8.33
N VAL A 484 11.11 16.74 -7.60
CA VAL A 484 12.39 17.17 -8.16
C VAL A 484 13.47 16.25 -7.62
N ASN A 485 14.16 15.56 -8.51
CA ASN A 485 15.33 14.75 -8.20
C ASN A 485 16.56 15.41 -8.84
N HIS A 486 17.64 15.52 -8.09
CA HIS A 486 18.92 15.94 -8.64
C HIS A 486 20.04 15.05 -8.12
N ARG A 487 20.90 14.59 -9.04
CA ARG A 487 22.07 13.80 -8.69
C ARG A 487 23.29 14.37 -9.36
N ARG A 488 24.32 14.64 -8.54
CA ARG A 488 25.58 15.24 -9.02
C ARG A 488 26.78 14.57 -8.33
N ARG A 489 27.82 14.34 -9.11
CA ARG A 489 29.10 13.94 -8.56
C ARG A 489 29.75 15.13 -7.87
N LEU A 490 30.18 14.97 -6.61
CA LEU A 490 30.84 15.98 -5.82
C LEU A 490 32.15 15.41 -5.27
N GLY A 491 33.27 15.77 -5.90
CA GLY A 491 34.56 15.16 -5.61
C GLY A 491 34.56 13.64 -5.85
N SER A 492 34.98 12.88 -4.85
CA SER A 492 34.96 11.40 -4.85
C SER A 492 33.62 10.80 -4.43
N GLY A 493 32.62 11.62 -4.11
CA GLY A 493 31.29 11.19 -3.70
C GLY A 493 30.19 11.58 -4.67
N THR A 494 28.97 11.18 -4.34
CA THR A 494 27.75 11.52 -5.06
C THR A 494 26.78 12.20 -4.11
N LEU A 495 26.37 13.42 -4.44
CA LEU A 495 25.29 14.13 -3.78
C LEU A 495 23.98 13.86 -4.53
N SER A 496 22.95 13.46 -3.82
CA SER A 496 21.60 13.31 -4.38
C SER A 496 20.58 14.03 -3.49
N GLY A 497 19.69 14.77 -4.15
CA GLY A 497 18.59 15.48 -3.50
C GLY A 497 17.27 15.08 -4.14
N THR A 498 16.26 14.88 -3.31
CA THR A 498 14.87 14.67 -3.73
C THR A 498 13.99 15.62 -2.93
N PHE A 499 13.16 16.37 -3.61
CA PHE A 499 12.09 17.16 -3.01
C PHE A 499 10.77 16.75 -3.64
N GLN A 500 9.77 16.50 -2.81
CA GLN A 500 8.43 16.17 -3.28
C GLN A 500 7.40 16.96 -2.49
N TYR A 501 6.40 17.41 -3.19
CA TYR A 501 5.27 18.14 -2.62
C TYR A 501 3.97 17.57 -3.18
N ALA A 502 2.96 17.47 -2.34
CA ALA A 502 1.60 17.12 -2.73
C ALA A 502 0.59 18.08 -2.08
N PHE A 503 -0.35 18.52 -2.90
CA PHE A 503 -1.53 19.26 -2.50
C PHE A 503 -2.75 18.38 -2.72
N THR A 504 -3.64 18.31 -1.73
CA THR A 504 -4.91 17.59 -1.79
C THR A 504 -6.03 18.49 -1.31
N HIS A 505 -7.04 18.68 -2.10
CA HIS A 505 -8.25 19.40 -1.72
C HIS A 505 -9.48 18.53 -1.93
N GLU A 506 -10.17 18.25 -0.85
CA GLU A 506 -11.37 17.44 -0.84
C GLU A 506 -12.60 18.32 -0.60
N GLN A 507 -13.66 18.07 -1.36
CA GLN A 507 -14.95 18.67 -1.15
C GLN A 507 -16.00 17.56 -1.03
N ALA A 508 -16.45 17.32 0.19
CA ALA A 508 -17.52 16.37 0.51
C ALA A 508 -18.81 17.13 0.84
N PRO A 509 -19.98 16.51 0.68
CA PRO A 509 -21.24 17.06 1.20
C PRO A 509 -21.15 17.24 2.72
N THR A 510 -21.70 18.33 3.22
CA THR A 510 -21.73 18.65 4.66
C THR A 510 -22.80 17.89 5.43
N VAL A 511 -23.63 17.09 4.75
CA VAL A 511 -24.83 16.48 5.33
C VAL A 511 -24.55 15.02 5.71
N GLY A 512 -24.81 14.70 7.00
CA GLY A 512 -25.14 13.36 7.46
C GLY A 512 -24.02 12.32 7.40
N THR A 513 -22.78 12.71 7.54
CA THR A 513 -21.70 11.74 7.67
C THR A 513 -21.16 11.75 9.07
N LEU A 514 -21.29 10.60 9.75
CA LEU A 514 -20.48 10.35 10.92
C LEU A 514 -19.06 10.24 10.44
N THR A 515 -18.35 11.17 10.88
CA THR A 515 -16.95 10.89 10.87
C THR A 515 -16.59 10.21 12.17
N PRO A 516 -15.44 9.64 12.07
CA PRO A 516 -14.37 10.55 11.67
C PRO A 516 -14.15 10.57 10.17
N TYR A 517 -14.90 11.35 9.40
CA TYR A 517 -14.37 11.80 8.14
C TYR A 517 -13.18 12.72 8.46
N MET A 518 -12.00 12.13 8.42
CA MET A 518 -10.76 12.88 8.50
C MET A 518 -10.31 13.13 7.09
N PRO A 519 -10.44 14.35 6.56
CA PRO A 519 -9.90 14.68 5.26
C PRO A 519 -8.38 14.51 5.26
N ALA A 520 -7.79 14.31 4.09
CA ALA A 520 -6.35 14.37 3.94
C ALA A 520 -5.82 15.76 4.32
N ARG A 521 -4.61 15.82 4.85
CA ARG A 521 -3.95 17.11 5.08
C ARG A 521 -3.71 17.82 3.75
N PRO A 522 -4.11 19.09 3.61
CA PRO A 522 -4.06 19.80 2.34
C PRO A 522 -2.67 19.86 1.72
N HIS A 523 -1.64 20.03 2.54
CA HIS A 523 -0.26 20.13 2.07
C HIS A 523 0.62 19.12 2.77
N SER A 524 1.39 18.40 1.98
CA SER A 524 2.43 17.50 2.48
C SER A 524 3.69 17.63 1.63
N ALA A 525 4.84 17.52 2.26
CA ALA A 525 6.12 17.56 1.57
C ALA A 525 7.09 16.55 2.16
N THR A 526 7.96 16.00 1.32
CA THR A 526 9.12 15.23 1.75
C THR A 526 10.36 15.81 1.09
N ALA A 527 11.46 15.86 1.83
CA ALA A 527 12.75 16.24 1.27
C ALA A 527 13.80 15.25 1.75
N ARG A 528 14.72 14.89 0.87
CA ARG A 528 15.82 13.98 1.14
C ARG A 528 17.10 14.55 0.54
N LEU A 529 18.17 14.59 1.34
CA LEU A 529 19.51 14.93 0.89
C LEU A 529 20.43 13.80 1.32
N ALA A 530 21.13 13.19 0.38
CA ALA A 530 22.03 12.08 0.64
C ALA A 530 23.40 12.34 -0.01
N TYR A 531 24.45 12.01 0.71
CA TYR A 531 25.82 12.02 0.25
C TYR A 531 26.48 10.67 0.46
N ASP A 532 26.89 10.04 -0.62
CA ASP A 532 27.56 8.75 -0.63
C ASP A 532 29.01 8.92 -1.07
N ARG A 533 29.95 8.42 -0.28
CA ARG A 533 31.37 8.46 -0.61
C ARG A 533 32.03 7.10 -0.39
N ARG A 534 32.74 6.64 -1.40
CA ARG A 534 33.64 5.48 -1.27
C ARG A 534 35.05 5.97 -1.01
N PHE A 535 35.61 5.60 0.15
CA PHE A 535 36.97 5.94 0.55
C PHE A 535 38.00 4.96 0.03
N SER A 536 37.60 3.68 -0.05
CA SER A 536 38.41 2.61 -0.63
C SER A 536 37.47 1.55 -1.26
N PRO A 537 38.01 0.56 -2.02
CA PRO A 537 37.21 -0.56 -2.47
C PRO A 537 36.48 -1.31 -1.35
N GLN A 538 37.04 -1.23 -0.12
CA GLN A 538 36.56 -1.95 1.06
C GLN A 538 35.76 -1.09 2.03
N TYR A 539 35.68 0.24 1.85
CA TYR A 539 34.99 1.12 2.78
C TYR A 539 34.24 2.26 2.08
N ALA A 540 32.96 2.33 2.35
CA ALA A 540 32.10 3.42 1.89
C ALA A 540 31.18 3.91 3.01
N VAL A 541 30.85 5.20 2.97
CA VAL A 541 29.95 5.86 3.92
C VAL A 541 28.85 6.58 3.15
N GLY A 542 27.62 6.42 3.59
CA GLY A 542 26.47 7.20 3.16
C GLY A 542 25.86 7.95 4.34
N VAL A 543 25.51 9.21 4.13
CA VAL A 543 24.75 10.03 5.09
C VAL A 543 23.51 10.51 4.39
N GLN A 544 22.35 10.33 5.02
CA GLN A 544 21.07 10.78 4.50
C GLN A 544 20.31 11.57 5.55
N LEU A 545 19.93 12.79 5.22
CA LEU A 545 18.95 13.58 5.96
C LEU A 545 17.64 13.57 5.19
N SER A 546 16.57 13.17 5.84
CA SER A 546 15.22 13.21 5.26
C SER A 546 14.27 13.95 6.19
N SER A 547 13.29 14.63 5.60
CA SER A 547 12.24 15.32 6.32
C SER A 547 10.89 15.03 5.71
N ARG A 548 9.88 15.02 6.57
CA ARG A 548 8.48 14.99 6.19
C ARG A 548 7.74 16.11 6.88
N PHE A 549 7.03 16.91 6.10
CA PHE A 549 6.15 17.98 6.57
C PHE A 549 4.70 17.64 6.23
N LEU A 550 3.80 17.91 7.18
CA LEU A 550 2.36 17.82 7.03
C LEU A 550 1.68 19.08 7.58
N SER A 551 0.79 19.69 6.80
CA SER A 551 0.06 20.91 7.20
C SER A 551 -0.94 20.62 8.31
N ALA A 552 -1.48 21.66 8.92
CA ALA A 552 -2.59 21.56 9.85
C ALA A 552 -3.83 20.97 9.18
N LEU A 553 -4.67 20.35 9.99
CA LEU A 553 -5.93 19.72 9.58
C LEU A 553 -7.00 20.03 10.61
N SER A 554 -8.25 20.24 10.15
CA SER A 554 -9.43 20.29 10.99
C SER A 554 -10.35 19.11 10.69
N GLY A 555 -10.72 18.37 11.71
CA GLY A 555 -11.65 17.25 11.64
C GLY A 555 -12.84 17.44 12.58
N ARG A 556 -13.88 16.65 12.41
CA ARG A 556 -15.03 16.61 13.34
C ARG A 556 -14.94 15.37 14.21
N GLU A 557 -15.18 15.53 15.49
CA GLU A 557 -15.29 14.44 16.45
C GLU A 557 -16.71 14.44 17.05
N TYR A 558 -17.30 13.26 17.13
CA TYR A 558 -18.59 13.07 17.78
C TYR A 558 -18.40 12.68 19.24
N ASN A 559 -19.08 13.37 20.15
CA ASN A 559 -19.11 13.03 21.56
C ASN A 559 -20.37 12.22 21.86
N SER A 560 -20.22 10.92 22.13
CA SER A 560 -21.31 10.01 22.40
C SER A 560 -22.13 10.37 23.67
N ALA A 561 -21.48 10.96 24.68
CA ALA A 561 -22.14 11.32 25.94
C ALA A 561 -23.07 12.53 25.79
N THR A 562 -22.74 13.47 24.90
CA THR A 562 -23.52 14.69 24.69
C THR A 562 -24.34 14.69 23.40
N GLY A 563 -24.09 13.74 22.48
CA GLY A 563 -24.70 13.72 21.15
C GLY A 563 -24.20 14.85 20.24
N ALA A 564 -23.19 15.62 20.64
CA ALA A 564 -22.71 16.79 19.93
C ALA A 564 -21.43 16.48 19.14
N SER A 565 -21.26 17.11 17.98
CA SER A 565 -20.00 17.09 17.23
C SER A 565 -19.19 18.34 17.57
N ARG A 566 -17.89 18.16 17.78
CA ARG A 566 -16.93 19.27 17.93
C ARG A 566 -15.89 19.25 16.81
N THR A 567 -15.37 20.41 16.45
CA THR A 567 -14.23 20.52 15.53
C THR A 567 -12.93 20.35 16.32
N LEU A 568 -12.08 19.42 15.87
CA LEU A 568 -10.74 19.26 16.37
C LEU A 568 -9.74 19.84 15.37
N HIS A 569 -8.73 20.55 15.89
CA HIS A 569 -7.64 21.09 15.11
C HIS A 569 -6.35 20.32 15.39
N TYR A 570 -5.83 19.68 14.38
CA TYR A 570 -4.53 19.00 14.42
C TYR A 570 -3.46 19.95 13.88
N PRO A 571 -2.41 20.26 14.64
CA PRO A 571 -1.36 21.17 14.19
C PRO A 571 -0.57 20.62 13.02
N ALA A 572 0.10 21.50 12.29
CA ALA A 572 1.14 21.14 11.35
C ALA A 572 2.34 20.56 12.11
N TYR A 573 3.06 19.63 11.48
CA TYR A 573 4.28 19.09 12.07
C TYR A 573 5.31 18.71 11.01
N ALA A 574 6.56 18.61 11.46
CA ALA A 574 7.66 18.09 10.65
C ALA A 574 8.41 17.01 11.45
N LEU A 575 8.80 15.95 10.77
CA LEU A 575 9.68 14.90 11.29
C LEU A 575 10.98 14.90 10.49
N LEU A 576 12.10 14.91 11.19
CA LEU A 576 13.43 14.78 10.60
C LEU A 576 14.03 13.44 10.96
N ARG A 577 14.70 12.81 10.00
CA ARG A 577 15.42 11.55 10.15
C ARG A 577 16.85 11.71 9.61
N LEU A 578 17.83 11.27 10.37
CA LEU A 578 19.23 11.16 9.94
C LEU A 578 19.61 9.69 9.93
N ALA A 579 20.12 9.22 8.81
CA ALA A 579 20.65 7.88 8.66
C ALA A 579 22.12 7.94 8.25
N LEU A 580 22.96 7.18 8.95
CA LEU A 580 24.36 6.94 8.62
C LEU A 580 24.53 5.46 8.25
N THR A 581 25.01 5.21 7.06
CA THR A 581 25.30 3.86 6.57
C THR A 581 26.81 3.71 6.38
N GLN A 582 27.39 2.64 6.92
CA GLN A 582 28.78 2.27 6.72
C GLN A 582 28.84 0.91 6.03
N GLN A 583 29.47 0.84 4.87
CA GLN A 583 29.71 -0.41 4.13
C GLN A 583 31.17 -0.83 4.31
N MET A 584 31.38 -2.02 4.84
CA MET A 584 32.71 -2.64 5.06
C MET A 584 32.85 -3.86 4.16
N GLY A 585 33.73 -3.77 3.19
CA GLY A 585 33.84 -4.78 2.12
C GLY A 585 32.54 -4.89 1.33
N THR A 586 32.28 -6.11 0.88
CA THR A 586 31.04 -6.48 0.19
C THR A 586 30.01 -7.15 1.12
N ALA A 587 30.43 -7.51 2.32
CA ALA A 587 29.70 -8.42 3.19
C ALA A 587 28.98 -7.72 4.38
N VAL A 588 29.54 -6.63 4.91
CA VAL A 588 29.04 -6.02 6.16
C VAL A 588 28.53 -4.62 5.89
N ARG A 589 27.32 -4.32 6.36
CA ARG A 589 26.76 -2.97 6.42
C ARG A 589 26.24 -2.67 7.82
N LEU A 590 26.61 -1.51 8.33
CA LEU A 590 26.09 -0.95 9.59
C LEU A 590 25.25 0.27 9.28
N ASN A 591 24.09 0.39 9.93
CA ASN A 591 23.20 1.52 9.87
C ASN A 591 23.00 2.11 11.27
N LEU A 592 23.10 3.44 11.38
CA LEU A 592 22.74 4.19 12.57
C LEU A 592 21.67 5.18 12.15
N THR A 593 20.50 5.12 12.78
CA THR A 593 19.38 5.97 12.41
C THR A 593 18.84 6.69 13.62
N ALA A 594 18.63 8.00 13.46
CA ALA A 594 17.97 8.86 14.43
C ALA A 594 16.68 9.41 13.81
N ASP A 595 15.55 8.89 14.28
CA ASP A 595 14.22 9.32 13.86
C ASP A 595 13.70 10.43 14.77
N ASN A 596 12.89 11.32 14.17
CA ASN A 596 12.28 12.44 14.90
C ASN A 596 13.31 13.30 15.64
N LEU A 597 14.35 13.75 14.92
CA LEU A 597 15.43 14.58 15.46
C LEU A 597 14.93 15.86 16.15
N LEU A 598 13.77 16.39 15.74
CA LEU A 598 13.14 17.55 16.36
C LEU A 598 12.45 17.23 17.69
N ASN A 599 12.46 15.95 18.10
CA ASN A 599 11.80 15.46 19.31
C ASN A 599 10.32 15.86 19.40
N TYR A 600 9.65 15.90 18.25
CA TYR A 600 8.24 16.26 18.17
C TYR A 600 7.40 15.25 18.94
N ARG A 601 6.48 15.75 19.77
CA ARG A 601 5.52 14.96 20.55
C ARG A 601 4.13 15.56 20.32
N PRO A 602 3.21 14.82 19.70
CA PRO A 602 1.87 15.35 19.46
C PRO A 602 1.10 15.49 20.78
N HIS A 603 0.28 16.54 20.87
CA HIS A 603 -0.62 16.75 22.02
C HIS A 603 -1.93 15.95 21.86
N ILE A 604 -2.28 15.58 20.63
CA ILE A 604 -3.48 14.83 20.28
C ILE A 604 -3.03 13.61 19.48
N TYR A 605 -3.28 12.41 20.02
CA TYR A 605 -2.86 11.15 19.42
C TYR A 605 -3.94 10.50 18.54
N TYR A 606 -5.08 11.16 18.37
CA TYR A 606 -6.21 10.60 17.67
C TYR A 606 -6.08 10.79 16.16
N TYR A 607 -6.33 9.75 15.38
CA TYR A 607 -6.46 9.68 13.92
C TYR A 607 -5.28 10.20 13.09
N ASN A 608 -4.87 11.44 13.20
CA ASN A 608 -3.94 12.09 12.26
C ASN A 608 -2.66 12.63 12.91
N ALA A 609 -2.29 12.10 14.06
CA ALA A 609 -1.01 12.41 14.68
C ALA A 609 -0.06 11.20 14.55
N PRO A 610 1.25 11.43 14.36
CA PRO A 610 2.20 10.33 14.35
C PRO A 610 2.28 9.68 15.74
N LEU A 611 2.37 8.36 15.80
CA LEU A 611 2.62 7.64 17.03
C LEU A 611 4.11 7.74 17.38
N THR A 612 4.49 8.81 18.06
CA THR A 612 5.86 9.01 18.50
C THR A 612 5.89 9.63 19.91
N ASP A 613 6.77 9.14 20.72
CA ASP A 613 7.08 9.68 22.04
C ASP A 613 8.39 10.51 22.06
N GLY A 614 8.86 10.90 20.87
CA GLY A 614 10.03 11.76 20.67
C GLY A 614 11.14 11.11 19.87
N LEU A 615 12.38 11.49 20.16
CA LEU A 615 13.57 10.99 19.45
C LEU A 615 13.71 9.47 19.61
N ASN A 616 13.87 8.77 18.50
CA ASN A 616 14.13 7.34 18.45
C ASN A 616 15.48 7.06 17.77
N LEU A 617 16.35 6.32 18.47
CA LEU A 617 17.64 5.87 17.95
C LEU A 617 17.58 4.37 17.65
N SER A 618 18.14 3.98 16.52
CA SER A 618 18.23 2.57 16.14
C SER A 618 19.57 2.23 15.49
N VAL A 619 19.96 0.98 15.68
CA VAL A 619 21.17 0.38 15.11
C VAL A 619 20.78 -0.83 14.30
N GLY A 620 21.25 -0.88 13.07
CA GLY A 620 21.05 -2.00 12.15
C GLY A 620 22.37 -2.58 11.66
N MET A 621 22.36 -3.88 11.38
CA MET A 621 23.46 -4.58 10.75
C MET A 621 22.91 -5.51 9.67
N THR A 622 23.57 -5.52 8.52
CA THR A 622 23.34 -6.49 7.44
C THR A 622 24.63 -7.27 7.19
N LEU A 623 24.53 -8.58 7.17
CA LEU A 623 25.61 -9.50 6.83
C LEU A 623 25.23 -10.30 5.59
N ASP A 624 25.95 -10.08 4.48
CA ASP A 624 25.91 -10.95 3.31
C ASP A 624 26.90 -12.12 3.58
N LEU A 625 26.42 -13.18 4.23
CA LEU A 625 27.23 -14.28 4.75
C LEU A 625 27.94 -15.07 3.63
N ASP A 626 27.34 -15.12 2.45
CA ASP A 626 27.93 -15.71 1.25
C ASP A 626 29.10 -14.91 0.67
N ARG A 627 29.41 -13.74 1.24
CA ARG A 627 30.53 -12.87 0.84
C ARG A 627 31.61 -12.74 1.91
N LEU A 628 31.45 -13.41 3.03
CA LEU A 628 32.42 -13.41 4.12
C LEU A 628 33.57 -14.38 3.85
N PHE A 629 33.29 -15.40 3.07
CA PHE A 629 34.20 -16.46 2.66
C PHE A 629 34.30 -16.43 1.13
#